data_8c5f84b7bf9f61893ca0938d0e79a5c7
#
_entry.id   8c5f84b7bf9f61893ca0938d0e79a5c7
#
_cell.length_a   1.000
_cell.length_b   1.000
_cell.length_c   1.000
_cell.angle_alpha   90.00
_cell.angle_beta   90.00
_cell.angle_gamma   90.00
#
_symmetry.space_group_name_H-M   'P 1'
#
loop_
_entity.id
_entity.type
_entity.pdbx_description
1 polymer ?
#
loop_
_entity_poly.entity_id
_entity_poly.type
_entity_poly.pdbx_seq_one_letter_code
_entity_poly.pdbx_strand_id
1 'polypeptide(L)'
;MQRFLLIETSTAVCSVSLSEDTGIIARRQSAEPRVHASMLAVFIDEILRECGLQINDCAAVAVSGGPGSYTGLRVGVSTAKGLCFGASIPLIHVSSLELIAQLYVEQA
;
A
#
# COMPACT_ATOMS: atom_id res chain seq x y z
N MET A 1 2.58 8.57 -16.70
CA MET A 1 3.15 7.56 -15.79
C MET A 1 2.23 7.37 -14.60
N GLN A 2 1.80 6.16 -14.34
CA GLN A 2 0.92 5.89 -13.21
C GLN A 2 1.69 5.28 -12.05
N ARG A 3 1.41 5.79 -10.86
CA ARG A 3 2.01 5.31 -9.62
C ARG A 3 0.92 4.87 -8.68
N PHE A 4 1.16 3.75 -8.00
CA PHE A 4 0.22 3.21 -7.03
C PHE A 4 0.94 2.94 -5.73
N LEU A 5 0.34 3.37 -4.63
CA LEU A 5 0.81 2.99 -3.30
C LEU A 5 0.02 1.76 -2.88
N LEU A 6 0.72 0.70 -2.53
CA LEU A 6 0.11 -0.60 -2.21
C LEU A 6 0.34 -0.92 -0.74
N ILE A 7 -0.75 -1.16 -0.02
CA ILE A 7 -0.70 -1.49 1.40
C ILE A 7 -1.21 -2.92 1.58
N GLU A 8 -0.36 -3.79 2.10
CA GLU A 8 -0.69 -5.20 2.33
C GLU A 8 -0.57 -5.53 3.81
N THR A 9 -1.70 -5.75 4.45
CA THR A 9 -1.76 -6.07 5.88
C THR A 9 -2.59 -7.32 6.16
N SER A 10 -2.92 -8.09 5.10
CA SER A 10 -3.77 -9.27 5.25
C SER A 10 -2.99 -10.54 5.57
N THR A 11 -1.67 -10.47 5.61
CA THR A 11 -0.82 -11.61 5.93
C THR A 11 -0.03 -11.35 7.22
N ALA A 12 0.80 -12.29 7.61
CA ALA A 12 1.68 -12.12 8.77
C ALA A 12 2.75 -11.06 8.53
N VAL A 13 3.00 -10.72 7.28
CA VAL A 13 3.96 -9.68 6.91
C VAL A 13 3.20 -8.44 6.49
N CYS A 14 3.48 -7.32 7.14
CA CYS A 14 2.94 -6.03 6.75
C CYS A 14 3.89 -5.39 5.74
N SER A 15 3.36 -4.93 4.62
CA SER A 15 4.21 -4.30 3.62
C SER A 15 3.53 -3.09 2.99
N VAL A 16 4.36 -2.13 2.57
CA VAL A 16 3.97 -0.97 1.78
C VAL A 16 4.91 -0.92 0.58
N SER A 17 4.35 -0.75 -0.59
CA SER A 17 5.12 -0.68 -1.83
C SER A 17 4.65 0.48 -2.67
N LEU A 18 5.55 1.04 -3.48
CA LEU A 18 5.21 2.03 -4.48
C LEU A 18 5.55 1.45 -5.83
N SER A 19 4.57 1.42 -6.73
CA SER A 19 4.79 0.93 -8.10
C SER A 19 4.69 2.06 -9.10
N GLU A 20 5.43 1.92 -10.18
CA GLU A 20 5.30 2.73 -11.38
C GLU A 20 5.01 1.78 -12.55
N ASP A 21 4.87 2.32 -13.75
CA ASP A 21 4.56 1.54 -14.95
C ASP A 21 5.49 0.34 -15.15
N THR A 22 6.73 0.44 -14.69
CA THR A 22 7.75 -0.59 -14.87
C THR A 22 7.85 -1.58 -13.71
N GLY A 23 7.03 -1.42 -12.66
CA GLY A 23 7.03 -2.32 -11.52
C GLY A 23 7.28 -1.60 -10.20
N ILE A 24 7.66 -2.36 -9.19
CA ILE A 24 7.88 -1.79 -7.84
C ILE A 24 9.19 -1.00 -7.83
N ILE A 25 9.12 0.24 -7.37
CA ILE A 25 10.30 1.10 -7.26
C ILE A 25 10.76 1.31 -5.82
N ALA A 26 9.92 1.01 -4.85
CA ALA A 26 10.30 1.08 -3.44
C ALA A 26 9.40 0.16 -2.63
N ARG A 27 9.95 -0.39 -1.55
CA ARG A 27 9.19 -1.29 -0.69
C ARG A 27 9.73 -1.25 0.72
N ARG A 28 8.82 -1.36 1.69
CA ARG A 28 9.14 -1.57 3.11
C ARG A 28 8.26 -2.69 3.62
N GLN A 29 8.81 -3.53 4.48
CA GLN A 29 8.03 -4.60 5.08
C GLN A 29 8.51 -4.90 6.50
N SER A 30 7.61 -5.48 7.29
CA SER A 30 7.91 -5.88 8.65
C SER A 30 7.22 -7.22 8.91
N ALA A 31 7.91 -8.11 9.59
CA ALA A 31 7.36 -9.39 10.05
C ALA A 31 6.87 -9.29 11.51
N GLU A 32 6.72 -8.09 12.03
CA GLU A 32 6.18 -7.86 13.37
C GLU A 32 4.79 -8.47 13.50
N PRO A 33 4.47 -9.14 14.64
CA PRO A 33 3.17 -9.80 14.79
C PRO A 33 2.00 -8.83 14.87
N ARG A 34 2.26 -7.54 15.10
CA ARG A 34 1.22 -6.52 15.18
C ARG A 34 1.42 -5.45 14.14
N VAL A 35 0.33 -5.10 13.46
CA VAL A 35 0.31 -3.99 12.52
C VAL A 35 -0.13 -2.75 13.27
N HIS A 36 0.66 -1.69 13.17
CA HIS A 36 0.36 -0.41 13.79
C HIS A 36 0.24 0.68 12.75
N ALA A 37 -0.72 1.58 12.95
CA ALA A 37 -0.91 2.70 12.04
C ALA A 37 0.37 3.56 11.95
N SER A 38 1.06 3.76 13.08
CA SER A 38 2.31 4.53 13.09
C SER A 38 3.39 3.86 12.25
N MET A 39 3.47 2.53 12.26
CA MET A 39 4.44 1.80 11.45
C MET A 39 4.15 1.99 9.97
N LEU A 40 2.89 1.88 9.56
CA LEU A 40 2.50 2.11 8.18
C LEU A 40 2.81 3.54 7.75
N ALA A 41 2.52 4.52 8.61
CA ALA A 41 2.79 5.92 8.31
C ALA A 41 4.28 6.16 8.09
N VAL A 42 5.13 5.55 8.90
CA VAL A 42 6.59 5.66 8.75
C VAL A 42 7.04 5.06 7.42
N PHE A 43 6.57 3.87 7.09
CA PHE A 43 6.91 3.19 5.83
C PHE A 43 6.49 4.02 4.63
N ILE A 44 5.29 4.57 4.66
CA ILE A 44 4.76 5.38 3.57
C ILE A 44 5.61 6.64 3.40
N ASP A 45 5.91 7.32 4.50
CA ASP A 45 6.73 8.53 4.47
C ASP A 45 8.13 8.24 3.92
N GLU A 46 8.76 7.16 4.37
CA GLU A 46 10.09 6.77 3.89
C GLU A 46 10.09 6.49 2.39
N ILE A 47 9.09 5.75 1.92
CA ILE A 47 8.98 5.39 0.50
C ILE A 47 8.80 6.64 -0.35
N LEU A 48 7.90 7.53 0.05
CA LEU A 48 7.64 8.75 -0.71
C LEU A 48 8.85 9.66 -0.75
N ARG A 49 9.55 9.79 0.37
CA ARG A 49 10.78 10.60 0.42
C ARG A 49 11.89 10.01 -0.43
N GLU A 50 12.05 8.70 -0.38
CA GLU A 50 13.05 8.01 -1.19
C GLU A 50 12.86 8.26 -2.68
N CYS A 51 11.60 8.33 -3.11
CA CYS A 51 11.25 8.51 -4.52
C CYS A 51 11.05 9.98 -4.90
N GLY A 52 11.13 10.89 -3.94
CA GLY A 52 10.91 12.32 -4.20
C GLY A 52 9.49 12.66 -4.58
N LEU A 53 8.52 11.94 -4.02
CA LEU A 53 7.11 12.06 -4.36
C LEU A 53 6.26 12.44 -3.16
N GLN A 54 5.06 12.94 -3.44
CA GLN A 54 4.01 13.14 -2.45
C GLN A 54 2.87 12.17 -2.73
N ILE A 55 1.99 11.98 -1.75
CA ILE A 55 0.89 11.02 -1.91
C ILE A 55 -0.03 11.38 -3.08
N ASN A 56 -0.25 12.65 -3.33
CA ASN A 56 -1.09 13.08 -4.45
C ASN A 56 -0.42 12.93 -5.81
N ASP A 57 0.85 12.52 -5.87
CA ASP A 57 1.49 12.10 -7.10
C ASP A 57 1.09 10.68 -7.50
N CYS A 58 0.43 9.95 -6.61
CA CYS A 58 -0.06 8.61 -6.88
C CYS A 58 -1.43 8.66 -7.55
N ALA A 59 -1.65 7.76 -8.51
CA ALA A 59 -2.95 7.65 -9.17
C ALA A 59 -4.00 7.06 -8.23
N ALA A 60 -3.59 6.19 -7.31
CA ALA A 60 -4.49 5.54 -6.36
C ALA A 60 -3.69 4.90 -5.22
N VAL A 61 -4.38 4.57 -4.15
CA VAL A 61 -3.86 3.70 -3.10
C VAL A 61 -4.63 2.39 -3.17
N ALA A 62 -3.92 1.28 -3.27
CA ALA A 62 -4.51 -0.05 -3.26
C ALA A 62 -4.26 -0.69 -1.89
N VAL A 63 -5.27 -1.32 -1.34
CA VAL A 63 -5.17 -2.00 -0.05
C VAL A 63 -5.74 -3.40 -0.18
N SER A 64 -5.04 -4.38 0.39
CA SER A 64 -5.52 -5.74 0.42
C SER A 64 -6.69 -5.87 1.39
N GLY A 65 -7.81 -6.39 0.91
CA GLY A 65 -9.01 -6.65 1.71
C GLY A 65 -9.28 -8.13 1.89
N GLY A 66 -8.33 -8.99 1.54
CA GLY A 66 -8.51 -10.43 1.63
C GLY A 66 -8.55 -10.97 3.06
N PRO A 67 -8.78 -12.27 3.22
CA PRO A 67 -8.77 -12.88 4.55
C PRO A 67 -7.39 -12.80 5.16
N GLY A 68 -7.32 -12.55 6.47
CA GLY A 68 -6.06 -12.40 7.17
C GLY A 68 -6.31 -11.89 8.56
N SER A 69 -5.30 -11.25 9.16
CA SER A 69 -5.47 -10.64 10.48
C SER A 69 -6.55 -9.56 10.42
N TYR A 70 -7.61 -9.77 11.19
CA TYR A 70 -8.71 -8.83 11.20
C TYR A 70 -8.27 -7.42 11.65
N THR A 71 -7.42 -7.37 12.67
CA THR A 71 -6.88 -6.10 13.16
C THR A 71 -5.99 -5.45 12.11
N GLY A 72 -5.14 -6.24 11.46
CA GLY A 72 -4.26 -5.73 10.41
C GLY A 72 -5.04 -5.14 9.25
N LEU A 73 -6.10 -5.81 8.82
CA LEU A 73 -6.96 -5.30 7.75
C LEU A 73 -7.56 -3.96 8.11
N ARG A 74 -8.04 -3.80 9.35
CA ARG A 74 -8.61 -2.54 9.81
C ARG A 74 -7.59 -1.41 9.77
N VAL A 75 -6.40 -1.66 10.26
CA VAL A 75 -5.32 -0.67 10.27
C VAL A 75 -4.97 -0.26 8.85
N GLY A 76 -4.80 -1.24 7.96
CA GLY A 76 -4.46 -0.97 6.56
C GLY A 76 -5.54 -0.17 5.85
N VAL A 77 -6.79 -0.57 5.97
CA VAL A 77 -7.91 0.11 5.32
C VAL A 77 -8.09 1.52 5.86
N SER A 78 -8.01 1.69 7.18
CA SER A 78 -8.15 3.01 7.79
C SER A 78 -7.04 3.97 7.33
N THR A 79 -5.81 3.47 7.26
CA THR A 79 -4.67 4.26 6.79
C THR A 79 -4.88 4.66 5.33
N ALA A 80 -5.27 3.71 4.49
CA ALA A 80 -5.51 3.97 3.08
C ALA A 80 -6.62 4.99 2.87
N LYS A 81 -7.72 4.86 3.61
CA LYS A 81 -8.84 5.80 3.53
C LYS A 81 -8.40 7.22 3.90
N GLY A 82 -7.62 7.36 4.97
CA GLY A 82 -7.12 8.66 5.39
C GLY A 82 -6.25 9.31 4.33
N LEU A 83 -5.37 8.54 3.72
CA LEU A 83 -4.50 9.03 2.65
C LEU A 83 -5.30 9.47 1.42
N CYS A 84 -6.24 8.64 1.00
CA CYS A 84 -7.06 8.93 -0.18
C CYS A 84 -7.93 10.15 0.03
N PHE A 85 -8.55 10.26 1.21
CA PHE A 85 -9.38 11.41 1.54
C PHE A 85 -8.56 12.70 1.55
N GLY A 86 -7.39 12.68 2.20
CA GLY A 86 -6.55 13.86 2.30
C GLY A 86 -5.95 14.32 0.98
N ALA A 87 -5.67 13.39 0.08
CA ALA A 87 -5.05 13.68 -1.21
C ALA A 87 -6.04 13.73 -2.38
N SER A 88 -7.30 13.42 -2.13
CA SER A 88 -8.35 13.35 -3.16
C SER A 88 -8.02 12.37 -4.27
N ILE A 89 -7.49 11.22 -3.90
CA ILE A 89 -7.18 10.14 -4.86
C ILE A 89 -8.04 8.91 -4.54
N PRO A 90 -8.30 8.04 -5.53
CA PRO A 90 -9.15 6.88 -5.31
C PRO A 90 -8.50 5.80 -4.47
N LEU A 91 -9.34 5.06 -3.75
CA LEU A 91 -8.95 3.88 -2.99
C LEU A 91 -9.40 2.64 -3.76
N ILE A 92 -8.48 1.70 -3.95
CA ILE A 92 -8.77 0.43 -4.62
C ILE A 92 -8.66 -0.69 -3.59
N HIS A 93 -9.74 -1.45 -3.43
CA HIS A 93 -9.72 -2.67 -2.63
C HIS A 93 -9.33 -3.84 -3.50
N VAL A 94 -8.35 -4.61 -3.04
CA VAL A 94 -7.90 -5.82 -3.72
C VAL A 94 -8.21 -6.99 -2.79
N SER A 95 -8.90 -8.00 -3.31
CA SER A 95 -9.38 -9.09 -2.47
C SER A 95 -8.33 -10.14 -2.16
N SER A 96 -7.18 -10.12 -2.81
CA SER A 96 -6.13 -11.10 -2.55
C SER A 96 -4.78 -10.61 -3.06
N LEU A 97 -3.72 -11.24 -2.54
CA LEU A 97 -2.35 -11.00 -3.01
C LEU A 97 -2.18 -11.32 -4.48
N GLU A 98 -2.95 -12.26 -5.01
CA GLU A 98 -2.88 -12.63 -6.42
C GLU A 98 -3.22 -11.45 -7.31
N LEU A 99 -4.23 -10.67 -6.94
CA LEU A 99 -4.60 -9.50 -7.71
C LEU A 99 -3.52 -8.44 -7.70
N ILE A 100 -2.86 -8.25 -6.55
CA ILE A 100 -1.73 -7.33 -6.46
C ILE A 100 -0.59 -7.81 -7.36
N ALA A 101 -0.28 -9.09 -7.30
CA ALA A 101 0.75 -9.69 -8.15
C ALA A 101 0.41 -9.53 -9.63
N GLN A 102 -0.86 -9.72 -9.99
CA GLN A 102 -1.31 -9.52 -11.37
C GLN A 102 -1.10 -8.10 -11.85
N LEU A 103 -1.39 -7.11 -11.01
CA LEU A 103 -1.13 -5.72 -11.36
C LEU A 103 0.33 -5.49 -11.71
N TYR A 104 1.23 -6.10 -10.96
CA TYR A 104 2.66 -6.00 -11.26
C TYR A 104 3.01 -6.66 -12.59
N VAL A 105 2.47 -7.84 -12.83
CA VAL A 105 2.75 -8.58 -14.05
C VAL A 105 2.25 -7.81 -15.27
N GLU A 106 1.05 -7.23 -15.19
CA GLU A 106 0.49 -6.46 -16.29
C GLU A 106 1.28 -5.19 -16.57
N GLN A 107 1.91 -4.62 -15.56
CA GLN A 107 2.72 -3.41 -15.73
C GLN A 107 4.15 -3.72 -16.14
N ALA A 108 4.57 -4.94 -15.97
CA ALA A 108 5.90 -5.35 -16.38
C ALA A 108 5.89 -5.70 -17.86
#